data_5fc59fe976b927a1ece30a531f779d9b
#
_entry.id   5fc59fe976b927a1ece30a531f779d9b
#
_cell.length_a   1.000
_cell.length_b   1.000
_cell.length_c   1.000
_cell.angle_alpha   90.00
_cell.angle_beta   90.00
_cell.angle_gamma   90.00
#
_symmetry.space_group_name_H-M   'P 1'
#
loop_
_entity.id
_entity.type
_entity.pdbx_description
1 polymer ?
#
loop_
_entity_poly.entity_id
_entity_poly.type
_entity_poly.pdbx_seq_one_letter_code
_entity_poly.pdbx_strand_id
1 'polypeptide(L)'
;MYLKKLPDNFTQADVDDYLTMLLDRNCYSLSFFKHTVFGMKDYYKYMGLKEPGGLVLPKVRKPKRLPRVLSQEQMKRLIGLCDLYDKALLSTIYDCALRVSEACSLKWIDISFERQQVFIYQGKGKKDRVVPISEQQLKMLQCFKRRYPSDDFVFKSHGKGVSPQPIKPA
;
A
#
# COMPACT_ATOMS: atom_id res chain seq x y z
N MET A 1 1.93 -28.44 3.50
CA MET A 1 3.34 -28.41 3.09
C MET A 1 3.46 -29.28 1.84
N TYR A 2 3.77 -28.70 0.66
CA TYR A 2 3.76 -29.42 -0.61
C TYR A 2 4.92 -30.43 -0.71
N LEU A 3 6.11 -29.99 -0.34
CA LEU A 3 7.30 -30.85 -0.26
C LEU A 3 7.55 -31.21 1.21
N LYS A 4 7.57 -32.50 1.51
CA LYS A 4 7.88 -33.01 2.86
C LYS A 4 9.42 -33.14 3.12
N LYS A 5 10.20 -32.26 2.44
CA LYS A 5 11.66 -32.21 2.53
C LYS A 5 12.11 -30.89 3.10
N LEU A 6 13.27 -30.83 3.72
CA LEU A 6 13.94 -29.59 4.08
C LEU A 6 14.48 -28.90 2.81
N PRO A 7 14.51 -27.57 2.75
CA PRO A 7 14.98 -26.83 1.58
C PRO A 7 16.38 -27.20 1.11
N ASP A 8 17.26 -27.59 2.04
CA ASP A 8 18.64 -27.97 1.76
C ASP A 8 18.74 -29.28 0.93
N ASN A 9 17.67 -30.07 0.96
CA ASN A 9 17.59 -31.38 0.27
C ASN A 9 16.73 -31.30 -1.00
N PHE A 10 16.38 -30.12 -1.47
CA PHE A 10 15.62 -29.95 -2.71
C PHE A 10 16.51 -30.25 -3.92
N THR A 11 16.02 -31.18 -4.75
CA THR A 11 16.62 -31.44 -6.06
C THR A 11 16.08 -30.44 -7.08
N GLN A 12 16.71 -30.36 -8.25
CA GLN A 12 16.20 -29.57 -9.39
C GLN A 12 14.76 -29.96 -9.72
N ALA A 13 14.44 -31.25 -9.75
CA ALA A 13 13.09 -31.75 -10.04
C ALA A 13 12.06 -31.24 -9.01
N ASP A 14 12.39 -31.26 -7.73
CA ASP A 14 11.51 -30.77 -6.66
C ASP A 14 11.16 -29.28 -6.86
N VAL A 15 12.12 -28.47 -7.31
CA VAL A 15 11.94 -27.04 -7.60
C VAL A 15 11.09 -26.84 -8.84
N ASP A 16 11.36 -27.55 -9.93
CA ASP A 16 10.64 -27.46 -11.17
C ASP A 16 9.17 -27.88 -11.00
N ASP A 17 8.92 -28.97 -10.28
CA ASP A 17 7.57 -29.43 -9.93
C ASP A 17 6.80 -28.40 -9.12
N TYR A 18 7.46 -27.79 -8.12
CA TYR A 18 6.83 -26.75 -7.29
C TYR A 18 6.52 -25.49 -8.09
N LEU A 19 7.43 -25.03 -8.94
CA LEU A 19 7.22 -23.85 -9.77
C LEU A 19 6.13 -24.10 -10.84
N THR A 20 6.11 -25.29 -11.43
CA THR A 20 5.06 -25.71 -12.37
C THR A 20 3.70 -25.73 -11.68
N MET A 21 3.61 -26.32 -10.48
CA MET A 21 2.37 -26.32 -9.69
C MET A 21 1.88 -24.89 -9.38
N LEU A 22 2.78 -23.94 -9.11
CA LEU A 22 2.39 -22.54 -8.88
C LEU A 22 1.84 -21.88 -10.15
N LEU A 23 2.34 -22.25 -11.33
CA LEU A 23 1.85 -21.71 -12.60
C LEU A 23 0.51 -22.33 -13.00
N ASP A 24 0.34 -23.64 -12.84
CA ASP A 24 -0.85 -24.38 -13.27
C ASP A 24 -2.11 -24.05 -12.46
N ARG A 25 -1.96 -23.76 -11.19
CA ARG A 25 -3.12 -23.51 -10.32
C ARG A 25 -3.87 -22.23 -10.61
N ASN A 26 -3.43 -21.36 -11.51
CA ASN A 26 -4.06 -20.07 -11.85
C ASN A 26 -4.50 -19.20 -10.65
N CYS A 27 -4.21 -19.66 -9.43
CA CYS A 27 -4.57 -19.02 -8.17
C CYS A 27 -3.53 -17.99 -7.73
N TYR A 28 -2.33 -18.06 -8.28
CA TYR A 28 -1.23 -17.22 -7.85
C TYR A 28 -0.89 -16.15 -8.87
N SER A 29 -0.65 -14.94 -8.39
CA SER A 29 -0.23 -13.85 -9.27
C SER A 29 1.21 -14.05 -9.74
N LEU A 30 1.55 -13.52 -10.93
CA LEU A 30 2.96 -13.47 -11.39
C LEU A 30 3.88 -12.75 -10.41
N SER A 31 3.35 -11.85 -9.59
CA SER A 31 4.10 -11.19 -8.53
C SER A 31 4.46 -12.19 -7.43
N PHE A 32 3.51 -13.02 -7.00
CA PHE A 32 3.76 -14.08 -6.02
C PHE A 32 4.82 -15.06 -6.52
N PHE A 33 4.68 -15.52 -7.79
CA PHE A 33 5.69 -16.39 -8.40
C PHE A 33 7.10 -15.77 -8.39
N LYS A 34 7.22 -14.49 -8.77
CA LYS A 34 8.50 -13.78 -8.72
C LYS A 34 9.07 -13.69 -7.31
N HIS A 35 8.25 -13.36 -6.32
CA HIS A 35 8.69 -13.31 -4.93
C HIS A 35 9.15 -14.69 -4.43
N THR A 36 8.46 -15.76 -4.82
CA THR A 36 8.89 -17.13 -4.49
C THR A 36 10.25 -17.44 -5.08
N VAL A 37 10.46 -17.19 -6.37
CA VAL A 37 11.76 -17.45 -7.03
C VAL A 37 12.89 -16.63 -6.40
N PHE A 38 12.66 -15.33 -6.14
CA PHE A 38 13.68 -14.50 -5.47
C PHE A 38 13.94 -14.95 -4.05
N GLY A 39 12.90 -15.27 -3.27
CA GLY A 39 13.06 -15.78 -1.90
C GLY A 39 13.86 -17.08 -1.86
N MET A 40 13.64 -18.00 -2.81
CA MET A 40 14.45 -19.22 -2.92
C MET A 40 15.92 -18.89 -3.24
N LYS A 41 16.19 -18.00 -4.20
CA LYS A 41 17.56 -17.57 -4.52
C LYS A 41 18.27 -16.95 -3.32
N ASP A 42 17.61 -16.05 -2.61
CA ASP A 42 18.16 -15.40 -1.43
C ASP A 42 18.44 -16.42 -0.32
N TYR A 43 17.55 -17.43 -0.13
CA TYR A 43 17.76 -18.51 0.82
C TYR A 43 19.02 -19.32 0.49
N TYR A 44 19.17 -19.82 -0.75
CA TYR A 44 20.35 -20.58 -1.15
C TYR A 44 21.62 -19.76 -1.01
N LYS A 45 21.59 -18.51 -1.38
CA LYS A 45 22.72 -17.58 -1.21
C LYS A 45 23.08 -17.38 0.27
N TYR A 46 22.09 -17.19 1.13
CA TYR A 46 22.31 -17.01 2.57
C TYR A 46 22.92 -18.25 3.22
N MET A 47 22.43 -19.44 2.84
CA MET A 47 22.94 -20.72 3.34
C MET A 47 24.28 -21.15 2.70
N GLY A 48 24.80 -20.42 1.74
CA GLY A 48 26.02 -20.81 1.01
C GLY A 48 25.85 -22.04 0.14
N LEU A 49 24.60 -22.40 -0.20
CA LEU A 49 24.29 -23.60 -1.00
C LEU A 49 24.25 -23.22 -2.49
N LYS A 50 24.54 -24.22 -3.34
CA LYS A 50 24.41 -24.05 -4.79
C LYS A 50 22.94 -23.94 -5.20
N GLU A 51 22.58 -22.88 -5.93
CA GLU A 51 21.22 -22.73 -6.46
C GLU A 51 20.85 -23.90 -7.39
N PRO A 52 19.62 -24.46 -7.24
CA PRO A 52 19.08 -25.38 -8.23
C PRO A 52 18.88 -24.66 -9.57
N GLY A 53 19.20 -25.31 -10.70
CA GLY A 53 19.27 -24.66 -12.01
C GLY A 53 17.93 -24.11 -12.57
N GLY A 54 16.76 -24.54 -12.10
CA GLY A 54 15.42 -24.17 -12.61
C GLY A 54 14.82 -22.87 -12.10
N LEU A 55 15.52 -22.11 -11.24
CA LEU A 55 15.02 -20.86 -10.68
C LEU A 55 15.02 -19.72 -11.73
N VAL A 56 14.34 -19.94 -12.86
CA VAL A 56 14.24 -18.95 -13.95
C VAL A 56 12.88 -18.27 -13.92
N LEU A 57 12.89 -16.95 -14.03
CA LEU A 57 11.65 -16.18 -14.12
C LEU A 57 11.06 -16.32 -15.53
N PRO A 58 9.75 -16.66 -15.66
CA PRO A 58 9.09 -16.65 -16.95
C PRO A 58 9.13 -15.24 -17.55
N LYS A 59 9.49 -15.12 -18.83
CA LYS A 59 9.50 -13.85 -19.58
C LYS A 59 8.08 -13.37 -19.92
N VAL A 60 7.15 -13.46 -18.98
CA VAL A 60 5.76 -13.02 -19.18
C VAL A 60 5.67 -11.54 -18.89
N ARG A 61 5.39 -10.73 -19.91
CA ARG A 61 5.00 -9.31 -19.72
C ARG A 61 3.51 -9.27 -19.41
N LYS A 62 3.14 -8.83 -18.21
CA LYS A 62 1.72 -8.48 -17.94
C LYS A 62 1.32 -7.34 -18.88
N PRO A 63 0.19 -7.46 -19.59
CA PRO A 63 -0.34 -6.31 -20.31
C PRO A 63 -0.59 -5.20 -19.28
N LYS A 64 -0.05 -4.00 -19.54
CA LYS A 64 -0.33 -2.81 -18.73
C LYS A 64 -1.81 -2.45 -18.96
N ARG A 65 -2.67 -2.87 -18.03
CA ARG A 65 -4.05 -2.37 -18.02
C ARG A 65 -4.03 -0.98 -17.38
N LEU A 66 -4.56 0.00 -18.10
CA LEU A 66 -4.78 1.32 -17.52
C LEU A 66 -5.79 1.19 -16.37
N PRO A 67 -5.53 1.79 -15.22
CA PRO A 67 -6.49 1.81 -14.13
C PRO A 67 -7.76 2.54 -14.60
N ARG A 68 -8.92 2.05 -14.19
CA ARG A 68 -10.18 2.80 -14.37
C ARG A 68 -10.16 3.96 -13.39
N VAL A 69 -10.16 5.17 -13.91
CA VAL A 69 -10.16 6.41 -13.13
C VAL A 69 -11.59 6.94 -13.09
N LEU A 70 -12.05 7.35 -11.91
CA LEU A 70 -13.35 8.00 -11.76
C LEU A 70 -13.30 9.41 -12.34
N SER A 71 -14.39 9.85 -13.00
CA SER A 71 -14.52 11.24 -13.40
C SER A 71 -14.68 12.15 -12.17
N GLN A 72 -14.45 13.46 -12.36
CA GLN A 72 -14.64 14.43 -11.27
C GLN A 72 -16.08 14.41 -10.71
N GLU A 73 -17.07 14.25 -11.59
CA GLU A 73 -18.47 14.16 -11.16
C GLU A 73 -18.75 12.89 -10.36
N GLN A 74 -18.20 11.76 -10.80
CA GLN A 74 -18.31 10.49 -10.06
C GLN A 74 -17.64 10.60 -8.68
N MET A 75 -16.47 11.25 -8.60
CA MET A 75 -15.78 11.50 -7.34
C MET A 75 -16.59 12.41 -6.42
N LYS A 76 -17.16 13.51 -6.93
CA LYS A 76 -18.03 14.41 -6.15
C LYS A 76 -19.27 13.69 -5.62
N ARG A 77 -19.91 12.86 -6.44
CA ARG A 77 -21.06 12.03 -6.01
C ARG A 77 -20.66 11.06 -4.90
N LEU A 78 -19.54 10.34 -5.09
CA LEU A 78 -19.03 9.38 -4.11
C LEU A 78 -18.77 10.08 -2.76
N ILE A 79 -18.01 11.17 -2.75
CA ILE A 79 -17.72 11.94 -1.53
C ILE A 79 -19.00 12.53 -0.92
N GLY A 80 -19.98 12.89 -1.75
CA GLY A 80 -21.28 13.43 -1.30
C GLY A 80 -22.13 12.42 -0.53
N LEU A 81 -21.98 11.13 -0.80
CA LEU A 81 -22.71 10.02 -0.14
C LEU A 81 -22.04 9.56 1.16
N CYS A 82 -20.80 9.97 1.42
CA CYS A 82 -20.05 9.57 2.59
C CYS A 82 -20.52 10.31 3.86
N ASP A 83 -20.38 9.67 5.00
CA ASP A 83 -20.47 10.35 6.30
C ASP A 83 -19.34 11.38 6.47
N LEU A 84 -19.37 12.16 7.54
CA LEU A 84 -18.39 13.24 7.76
C LEU A 84 -16.96 12.70 7.88
N TYR A 85 -16.76 11.50 8.46
CA TYR A 85 -15.44 10.93 8.64
C TYR A 85 -14.83 10.50 7.30
N ASP A 86 -15.54 9.66 6.56
CA ASP A 86 -15.10 9.18 5.25
C ASP A 86 -14.99 10.32 4.24
N LYS A 87 -15.90 11.29 4.31
CA LYS A 87 -15.87 12.50 3.48
C LYS A 87 -14.59 13.30 3.73
N ALA A 88 -14.24 13.56 4.99
CA ALA A 88 -13.02 14.29 5.33
C ALA A 88 -11.77 13.53 4.89
N LEU A 89 -11.72 12.21 5.11
CA LEU A 89 -10.60 11.36 4.72
C LEU A 89 -10.41 11.32 3.19
N LEU A 90 -11.47 10.96 2.45
CA LEU A 90 -11.40 10.80 1.00
C LEU A 90 -11.14 12.14 0.30
N SER A 91 -11.76 13.23 0.76
CA SER A 91 -11.52 14.56 0.17
C SER A 91 -10.09 15.04 0.44
N THR A 92 -9.51 14.77 1.62
CA THR A 92 -8.11 15.11 1.90
C THR A 92 -7.15 14.30 1.02
N ILE A 93 -7.40 13.00 0.85
CA ILE A 93 -6.61 12.15 -0.05
C ILE A 93 -6.66 12.69 -1.50
N TYR A 94 -7.85 13.08 -1.94
CA TYR A 94 -8.05 13.58 -3.30
C TYR A 94 -7.43 14.95 -3.52
N ASP A 95 -7.64 15.89 -2.60
CA ASP A 95 -7.16 17.28 -2.70
C ASP A 95 -5.62 17.36 -2.65
N CYS A 96 -5.00 16.62 -1.72
CA CYS A 96 -3.55 16.64 -1.50
C CYS A 96 -2.80 15.51 -2.23
N ALA A 97 -3.46 14.69 -3.04
CA ALA A 97 -2.89 13.51 -3.71
C ALA A 97 -2.08 12.61 -2.77
N LEU A 98 -2.63 12.34 -1.57
CA LEU A 98 -1.98 11.52 -0.55
C LEU A 98 -2.10 10.03 -0.88
N ARG A 99 -1.10 9.26 -0.45
CA ARG A 99 -1.26 7.81 -0.34
C ARG A 99 -2.10 7.48 0.88
N VAL A 100 -2.79 6.34 0.85
CA VAL A 100 -3.62 5.89 2.00
C VAL A 100 -2.79 5.86 3.29
N SER A 101 -1.56 5.31 3.25
CA SER A 101 -0.67 5.28 4.41
C SER A 101 -0.28 6.68 4.92
N GLU A 102 -0.08 7.65 4.02
CA GLU A 102 0.24 9.02 4.37
C GLU A 102 -0.95 9.71 5.03
N ALA A 103 -2.15 9.51 4.51
CA ALA A 103 -3.37 10.03 5.12
C ALA A 103 -3.61 9.43 6.52
N CYS A 104 -3.39 8.12 6.69
CA CYS A 104 -3.52 7.46 8.00
C CYS A 104 -2.50 7.92 9.03
N SER A 105 -1.31 8.36 8.60
CA SER A 105 -0.26 8.88 9.49
C SER A 105 -0.26 10.40 9.63
N LEU A 106 -1.16 11.11 8.95
CA LEU A 106 -1.23 12.56 8.95
C LEU A 106 -1.57 13.10 10.35
N LYS A 107 -0.78 14.07 10.81
CA LYS A 107 -0.99 14.75 12.09
C LYS A 107 -1.46 16.18 11.89
N TRP A 108 -2.13 16.74 12.89
CA TRP A 108 -2.56 18.13 12.86
C TRP A 108 -1.39 19.11 12.76
N ILE A 109 -0.25 18.80 13.36
CA ILE A 109 0.96 19.61 13.29
C ILE A 109 1.54 19.70 11.88
N ASP A 110 1.24 18.71 11.03
CA ASP A 110 1.73 18.65 9.64
C ASP A 110 0.94 19.56 8.70
N ILE A 111 -0.17 20.15 9.18
CA ILE A 111 -1.06 21.00 8.39
C ILE A 111 -0.83 22.46 8.75
N SER A 112 -0.27 23.23 7.81
CA SER A 112 -0.18 24.67 7.94
C SER A 112 -1.43 25.33 7.35
N PHE A 113 -2.32 25.80 8.23
CA PHE A 113 -3.55 26.50 7.83
C PHE A 113 -3.23 27.87 7.19
N GLU A 114 -2.21 28.56 7.67
CA GLU A 114 -1.78 29.85 7.16
C GLU A 114 -1.20 29.75 5.76
N ARG A 115 -0.29 28.77 5.54
CA ARG A 115 0.39 28.57 4.26
C ARG A 115 -0.41 27.73 3.28
N GLN A 116 -1.52 27.15 3.72
CA GLN A 116 -2.34 26.21 2.94
C GLN A 116 -1.49 25.04 2.39
N GLN A 117 -0.73 24.41 3.27
CA GLN A 117 0.22 23.36 2.92
C GLN A 117 0.15 22.19 3.91
N VAL A 118 0.45 21.02 3.42
CA VAL A 118 0.59 19.78 4.22
C VAL A 118 2.00 19.24 4.03
N PHE A 119 2.67 18.94 5.13
CA PHE A 119 3.98 18.31 5.16
C PHE A 119 3.82 16.80 5.21
N ILE A 120 4.44 16.10 4.28
CA ILE A 120 4.41 14.64 4.20
C ILE A 120 5.82 14.12 4.45
N TYR A 121 5.99 13.49 5.60
CA TYR A 121 7.27 12.90 6.00
C TYR A 121 7.40 11.47 5.47
N GLN A 122 8.63 11.11 5.09
CA GLN A 122 9.02 9.75 4.70
C GLN A 122 8.08 9.09 3.67
N GLY A 123 7.68 9.83 2.65
CA GLY A 123 6.93 9.29 1.51
C GLY A 123 7.68 8.16 0.79
N LYS A 124 7.19 7.70 -0.35
CA LYS A 124 7.84 6.64 -1.15
C LYS A 124 9.31 6.98 -1.40
N GLY A 125 10.22 6.12 -0.93
CA GLY A 125 11.67 6.34 -1.02
C GLY A 125 12.24 7.20 0.11
N LYS A 126 11.55 7.34 1.25
CA LYS A 126 11.96 8.16 2.41
C LYS A 126 12.22 9.63 2.08
N LYS A 127 11.47 10.18 1.11
CA LYS A 127 11.57 11.60 0.72
C LYS A 127 10.41 12.38 1.31
N ASP A 128 10.73 13.50 1.95
CA ASP A 128 9.75 14.45 2.42
C ASP A 128 9.25 15.31 1.27
N ARG A 129 7.99 15.72 1.35
CA ARG A 129 7.41 16.66 0.38
C ARG A 129 6.37 17.54 1.04
N VAL A 130 6.18 18.72 0.47
CA VAL A 130 5.10 19.64 0.82
C VAL A 130 4.08 19.60 -0.31
N VAL A 131 2.81 19.52 0.03
CA VAL A 131 1.71 19.56 -0.93
C VAL A 131 0.75 20.70 -0.58
N PRO A 132 0.16 21.38 -1.58
CA PRO A 132 -0.88 22.37 -1.30
C PRO A 132 -2.15 21.69 -0.81
N ILE A 133 -2.95 22.43 -0.05
CA ILE A 133 -4.29 22.04 0.38
C ILE A 133 -5.25 23.21 0.12
N SER A 134 -6.43 22.91 -0.42
CA SER A 134 -7.40 23.95 -0.74
C SER A 134 -8.03 24.56 0.52
N GLU A 135 -8.42 25.82 0.44
CA GLU A 135 -9.13 26.51 1.53
C GLU A 135 -10.44 25.77 1.91
N GLN A 136 -11.13 25.25 0.89
CA GLN A 136 -12.34 24.46 1.11
C GLN A 136 -12.07 23.22 1.94
N GLN A 137 -10.95 22.53 1.67
CA GLN A 137 -10.56 21.34 2.43
C GLN A 137 -10.12 21.70 3.85
N LEU A 138 -9.43 22.81 4.05
CA LEU A 138 -9.09 23.31 5.38
C LEU A 138 -10.33 23.60 6.23
N LYS A 139 -11.34 24.24 5.65
CA LYS A 139 -12.64 24.46 6.32
C LYS A 139 -13.32 23.13 6.69
N MET A 140 -13.28 22.14 5.80
CA MET A 140 -13.78 20.79 6.06
C MET A 140 -13.04 20.16 7.25
N LEU A 141 -11.72 20.21 7.28
CA LEU A 141 -10.90 19.66 8.36
C LEU A 141 -11.14 20.37 9.70
N GLN A 142 -11.41 21.68 9.70
CA GLN A 142 -11.82 22.40 10.91
C GLN A 142 -13.17 21.90 11.45
N CYS A 143 -14.16 21.70 10.58
CA CYS A 143 -15.43 21.09 10.97
C CYS A 143 -15.25 19.67 11.49
N PHE A 144 -14.41 18.90 10.82
CA PHE A 144 -14.05 17.55 11.22
C PHE A 144 -13.40 17.52 12.61
N LYS A 145 -12.42 18.39 12.91
CA LYS A 145 -11.75 18.49 14.20
C LYS A 145 -12.72 18.81 15.35
N ARG A 146 -13.71 19.65 15.09
CA ARG A 146 -14.76 19.98 16.10
C ARG A 146 -15.62 18.74 16.43
N ARG A 147 -15.94 17.91 15.43
CA ARG A 147 -16.79 16.70 15.62
C ARG A 147 -16.01 15.50 16.16
N TYR A 148 -14.72 15.39 15.78
CA TYR A 148 -13.81 14.32 16.15
C TYR A 148 -12.53 14.92 16.75
N PRO A 149 -12.57 15.38 18.00
CA PRO A 149 -11.41 16.00 18.66
C PRO A 149 -10.24 15.03 18.74
N SER A 150 -9.07 15.47 18.34
CA SER A 150 -7.82 14.71 18.42
C SER A 150 -6.66 15.68 18.43
N ASP A 151 -5.69 15.44 19.31
CA ASP A 151 -4.54 16.31 19.48
C ASP A 151 -3.36 15.91 18.60
N ASP A 152 -3.33 14.69 18.10
CA ASP A 152 -2.20 14.14 17.34
C ASP A 152 -2.63 13.84 15.89
N PHE A 153 -3.14 12.64 15.60
CA PHE A 153 -3.52 12.24 14.26
C PHE A 153 -4.83 12.88 13.78
N VAL A 154 -4.86 13.28 12.50
CA VAL A 154 -6.09 13.82 11.88
C VAL A 154 -7.15 12.72 11.80
N PHE A 155 -6.78 11.53 11.31
CA PHE A 155 -7.68 10.40 11.15
C PHE A 155 -7.30 9.27 12.11
N LYS A 156 -8.09 9.08 13.16
CA LYS A 156 -7.96 7.97 14.11
C LYS A 156 -8.99 6.91 13.82
N SER A 157 -8.64 5.64 14.00
CA SER A 157 -9.60 4.55 13.96
C SER A 157 -10.66 4.72 15.05
N HIS A 158 -11.90 4.89 14.66
CA HIS A 158 -13.05 4.81 15.56
C HIS A 158 -13.69 3.43 15.44
N GLY A 159 -13.06 2.41 16.01
CA GLY A 159 -13.63 1.16 16.54
C GLY A 159 -14.76 0.43 15.82
N LYS A 160 -14.96 0.60 14.52
CA LYS A 160 -15.84 -0.28 13.70
C LYS A 160 -15.20 -0.52 12.33
N GLY A 161 -14.55 -1.68 12.21
CA GLY A 161 -14.07 -2.24 10.95
C GLY A 161 -12.75 -1.63 10.45
N VAL A 162 -11.83 -2.52 10.18
CA VAL A 162 -10.55 -2.39 9.48
C VAL A 162 -10.08 -0.95 9.22
N SER A 163 -9.51 -0.33 10.24
CA SER A 163 -8.70 0.86 10.10
C SER A 163 -7.28 0.43 9.79
N PRO A 164 -6.61 1.00 8.76
CA PRO A 164 -5.18 0.84 8.62
C PRO A 164 -4.53 1.38 9.89
N GLN A 165 -3.95 0.51 10.69
CA GLN A 165 -3.13 0.91 11.84
C GLN A 165 -1.99 1.78 11.31
N PRO A 166 -1.61 2.89 11.98
CA PRO A 166 -0.40 3.60 11.64
C PRO A 166 0.75 2.60 11.74
N ILE A 167 1.46 2.42 10.64
CA ILE A 167 2.65 1.58 10.60
C ILE A 167 3.64 2.26 11.54
N LYS A 168 3.92 1.62 12.70
CA LYS A 168 4.98 2.08 13.57
C LYS A 168 6.27 2.08 12.77
N PRO A 169 7.03 3.18 12.76
CA PRO A 169 8.37 3.14 12.20
C PRO A 169 9.20 2.12 13.00
N ALA A 170 9.86 1.23 12.26
CA ALA A 170 10.84 0.31 12.80
C ALA A 170 12.10 1.08 13.18
#